data_562bf0eaf0b7f1aeadeea4714be227f9
#
_entry.id   562bf0eaf0b7f1aeadeea4714be227f9
#
_cell.length_a   1.000
_cell.length_b   1.000
_cell.length_c   1.000
_cell.angle_alpha   90.00
_cell.angle_beta   90.00
_cell.angle_gamma   90.00
#
_symmetry.space_group_name_H-M   'P 1'
#
loop_
_entity.id
_entity.type
_entity.pdbx_description
1 polymer ?
#
loop_
_entity_poly.entity_id
_entity_poly.type
_entity_poly.pdbx_seq_one_letter_code
_entity_poly.pdbx_strand_id
1 'polypeptide(L)'
;MTPHANEYANARAPAYLICDCDGVLIDSESVALRALIRTLGPHVPHLSSAALEEMLEPRLGMNTMALLSELQSSIGFHLSDTQLAGVLADVEHDCATQSQPVPGIANLLATLPQPKAVASNSSRPRIEASLRRAGLLDVFGPHIYSAYETPRPKPAPDVYLAACAGLGASPAQCLVIEDSDTGVRAARAAGLIVFGFAGVAHMPAVATQRLLAAGARHVFTDMRALADALTSTLATPA
;
A
#
# COMPACT_ATOMS: atom_id res chain seq x y z
N MET A 1 -0.71 -28.58 9.09
CA MET A 1 -1.81 -28.33 10.06
C MET A 1 -2.15 -26.84 9.95
N THR A 2 -3.26 -26.49 9.34
CA THR A 2 -3.77 -25.13 9.20
C THR A 2 -4.55 -24.73 10.47
N PRO A 3 -4.09 -23.75 11.27
CA PRO A 3 -4.68 -23.45 12.58
C PRO A 3 -5.69 -22.30 12.56
N HIS A 4 -6.55 -22.15 11.57
CA HIS A 4 -7.31 -20.87 11.44
C HIS A 4 -8.85 -20.99 11.28
N ALA A 5 -9.46 -22.13 11.50
CA ALA A 5 -10.90 -22.30 11.28
C ALA A 5 -11.82 -21.85 12.44
N ASN A 6 -11.30 -21.40 13.60
CA ASN A 6 -12.17 -21.26 14.79
C ASN A 6 -12.14 -19.90 15.52
N GLU A 7 -11.51 -18.87 15.00
CA GLU A 7 -11.46 -17.57 15.71
C GLU A 7 -12.62 -16.60 15.38
N TYR A 8 -13.48 -16.96 14.44
CA TYR A 8 -14.63 -16.12 14.03
C TYR A 8 -15.97 -16.56 14.65
N ALA A 9 -15.97 -17.50 15.59
CA ALA A 9 -17.19 -18.10 16.11
C ALA A 9 -18.21 -17.12 16.73
N ASN A 10 -17.80 -15.86 17.03
CA ASN A 10 -18.67 -14.84 17.63
C ASN A 10 -18.66 -13.47 16.95
N ALA A 11 -17.87 -13.23 15.88
CA ALA A 11 -17.90 -12.00 15.11
C ALA A 11 -18.42 -12.30 13.69
N ARG A 12 -19.41 -11.53 13.24
CA ARG A 12 -19.90 -11.62 11.86
C ARG A 12 -18.75 -11.41 10.89
N ALA A 13 -18.54 -12.36 9.96
CA ALA A 13 -17.46 -12.27 8.98
C ALA A 13 -17.54 -10.94 8.19
N PRO A 14 -16.39 -10.31 7.86
CA PRO A 14 -16.37 -9.08 7.07
C PRO A 14 -17.05 -9.30 5.71
N ALA A 15 -17.81 -8.31 5.28
CA ALA A 15 -18.58 -8.37 4.02
C ALA A 15 -18.07 -7.37 2.97
N TYR A 16 -17.07 -6.55 3.30
CA TYR A 16 -16.51 -5.51 2.45
C TYR A 16 -14.98 -5.60 2.44
N LEU A 17 -14.37 -5.30 1.31
CA LEU A 17 -12.93 -5.26 1.13
C LEU A 17 -12.46 -3.84 0.85
N ILE A 18 -11.46 -3.36 1.59
CA ILE A 18 -10.79 -2.11 1.31
C ILE A 18 -9.33 -2.42 1.00
N CYS A 19 -8.82 -1.95 -0.13
CA CYS A 19 -7.42 -2.15 -0.52
C CYS A 19 -6.66 -0.83 -0.40
N ASP A 20 -5.45 -0.86 0.13
CA ASP A 20 -4.49 0.18 -0.22
C ASP A 20 -4.18 0.13 -1.71
N CYS A 21 -3.62 1.20 -2.26
CA CYS A 21 -3.28 1.29 -3.69
C CYS A 21 -1.85 0.85 -3.96
N ASP A 22 -0.89 1.60 -3.44
CA ASP A 22 0.53 1.41 -3.69
C ASP A 22 1.04 0.20 -2.88
N GLY A 23 1.75 -0.75 -3.50
CA GLY A 23 2.23 -1.97 -2.84
C GLY A 23 1.20 -3.09 -2.69
N VAL A 24 -0.11 -2.81 -2.86
CA VAL A 24 -1.20 -3.80 -2.81
C VAL A 24 -1.82 -4.04 -4.18
N LEU A 25 -2.34 -2.99 -4.81
CA LEU A 25 -2.95 -3.05 -6.14
C LEU A 25 -1.92 -2.78 -7.24
N ILE A 26 -1.02 -1.86 -6.96
CA ILE A 26 -0.03 -1.30 -7.89
C ILE A 26 1.36 -1.48 -7.29
N ASP A 27 2.27 -2.12 -8.04
CA ASP A 27 3.69 -2.17 -7.71
C ASP A 27 4.34 -0.82 -8.10
N SER A 28 4.33 0.11 -7.16
CA SER A 28 4.99 1.40 -7.27
C SER A 28 6.37 1.43 -6.59
N GLU A 29 6.68 0.50 -5.68
CA GLU A 29 7.97 0.47 -4.97
C GLU A 29 9.15 0.23 -5.92
N SER A 30 9.04 -0.77 -6.81
CA SER A 30 10.07 -1.07 -7.82
C SER A 30 10.30 0.11 -8.78
N VAL A 31 9.25 0.87 -9.09
CA VAL A 31 9.36 2.07 -9.93
C VAL A 31 10.00 3.20 -9.16
N ALA A 32 9.57 3.45 -7.92
CA ALA A 32 10.13 4.48 -7.06
C ALA A 32 11.63 4.26 -6.82
N LEU A 33 12.06 3.02 -6.58
CA LEU A 33 13.46 2.66 -6.41
C LEU A 33 14.29 3.05 -7.64
N ARG A 34 13.86 2.63 -8.83
CA ARG A 34 14.56 2.99 -10.09
C ARG A 34 14.60 4.50 -10.32
N ALA A 35 13.50 5.19 -10.06
CA ALA A 35 13.42 6.64 -10.18
C ALA A 35 14.38 7.34 -9.20
N LEU A 36 14.42 6.90 -7.95
CA LEU A 36 15.34 7.42 -6.94
C LEU A 36 16.80 7.20 -7.32
N ILE A 37 17.18 5.99 -7.77
CA ILE A 37 18.55 5.70 -8.22
C ILE A 37 18.92 6.65 -9.39
N ARG A 38 18.04 6.79 -10.36
CA ARG A 38 18.24 7.65 -11.54
C ARG A 38 18.41 9.13 -11.16
N THR A 39 17.53 9.63 -10.28
CA THR A 39 17.49 11.06 -9.95
C THR A 39 18.55 11.47 -8.92
N LEU A 40 18.90 10.59 -7.98
CA LEU A 40 19.90 10.86 -6.95
C LEU A 40 21.34 10.64 -7.43
N GLY A 41 21.57 9.72 -8.37
CA GLY A 41 22.91 9.40 -8.87
C GLY A 41 23.77 10.62 -9.20
N PRO A 42 23.27 11.65 -9.91
CA PRO A 42 24.02 12.89 -10.18
C PRO A 42 24.42 13.69 -8.93
N HIS A 43 23.71 13.53 -7.82
CA HIS A 43 23.98 14.24 -6.56
C HIS A 43 24.93 13.50 -5.62
N VAL A 44 25.16 12.21 -5.89
CA VAL A 44 26.09 11.35 -5.13
C VAL A 44 27.03 10.59 -6.06
N PRO A 45 27.84 11.28 -6.88
CA PRO A 45 28.65 10.67 -7.94
C PRO A 45 29.74 9.70 -7.44
N HIS A 46 30.00 9.70 -6.14
CA HIS A 46 30.92 8.78 -5.48
C HIS A 46 30.29 7.41 -5.16
N LEU A 47 28.98 7.27 -5.29
CA LEU A 47 28.25 6.01 -5.11
C LEU A 47 27.92 5.37 -6.45
N SER A 48 28.10 4.07 -6.54
CA SER A 48 27.56 3.30 -7.67
C SER A 48 26.04 3.15 -7.54
N SER A 49 25.35 2.87 -8.66
CA SER A 49 23.90 2.58 -8.62
C SER A 49 23.58 1.43 -7.68
N ALA A 50 24.42 0.38 -7.63
CA ALA A 50 24.23 -0.76 -6.73
C ALA A 50 24.37 -0.35 -5.24
N ALA A 51 25.35 0.48 -4.91
CA ALA A 51 25.50 0.99 -3.54
C ALA A 51 24.33 1.87 -3.12
N LEU A 52 23.82 2.70 -4.04
CA LEU A 52 22.64 3.53 -3.77
C LEU A 52 21.38 2.66 -3.62
N GLU A 53 21.22 1.60 -4.42
CA GLU A 53 20.15 0.62 -4.29
C GLU A 53 20.16 -0.05 -2.92
N GLU A 54 21.29 -0.58 -2.47
CA GLU A 54 21.45 -1.20 -1.13
C GLU A 54 21.07 -0.24 0.01
N MET A 55 21.28 1.06 -0.17
CA MET A 55 20.92 2.09 0.82
C MET A 55 19.44 2.45 0.78
N LEU A 56 18.82 2.40 -0.39
CA LEU A 56 17.41 2.76 -0.60
C LEU A 56 16.46 1.62 -0.24
N GLU A 57 16.80 0.36 -0.61
CA GLU A 57 15.92 -0.80 -0.41
C GLU A 57 15.34 -0.93 1.01
N PRO A 58 16.12 -0.81 2.10
CA PRO A 58 15.57 -0.94 3.45
C PRO A 58 14.61 0.19 3.85
N ARG A 59 14.56 1.26 3.05
CA ARG A 59 13.75 2.47 3.28
C ARG A 59 12.52 2.55 2.39
N LEU A 60 12.37 1.63 1.45
CA LEU A 60 11.16 1.56 0.62
C LEU A 60 9.92 1.35 1.49
N GLY A 61 8.79 1.89 1.03
CA GLY A 61 7.56 1.98 1.84
C GLY A 61 7.52 3.15 2.83
N MET A 62 8.63 3.89 3.02
CA MET A 62 8.59 5.18 3.71
C MET A 62 8.02 6.27 2.79
N ASN A 63 7.47 7.33 3.39
CA ASN A 63 7.19 8.55 2.63
C ASN A 63 8.49 9.06 1.97
N THR A 64 8.47 9.37 0.67
CA THR A 64 9.65 9.73 -0.11
C THR A 64 10.42 10.93 0.48
N MET A 65 9.70 11.92 1.01
CA MET A 65 10.34 13.07 1.67
C MET A 65 11.11 12.65 2.92
N ALA A 66 10.52 11.78 3.76
CA ALA A 66 11.18 11.26 4.97
C ALA A 66 12.40 10.40 4.61
N LEU A 67 12.28 9.55 3.59
CA LEU A 67 13.39 8.76 3.04
C LEU A 67 14.54 9.65 2.59
N LEU A 68 14.26 10.68 1.79
CA LEU A 68 15.27 11.61 1.30
C LEU A 68 15.95 12.38 2.44
N SER A 69 15.18 12.81 3.45
CA SER A 69 15.74 13.50 4.64
C SER A 69 16.70 12.60 5.42
N GLU A 70 16.31 11.34 5.65
CA GLU A 70 17.16 10.37 6.33
C GLU A 70 18.41 10.04 5.52
N LEU A 71 18.27 9.85 4.21
CA LEU A 71 19.39 9.55 3.32
C LEU A 71 20.41 10.70 3.29
N GLN A 72 19.96 11.94 3.13
CA GLN A 72 20.81 13.13 3.17
C GLN A 72 21.64 13.19 4.47
N SER A 73 21.00 12.89 5.60
CA SER A 73 21.65 12.88 6.90
C SER A 73 22.66 11.74 7.04
N SER A 74 22.38 10.56 6.47
CA SER A 74 23.20 9.35 6.64
C SER A 74 24.46 9.34 5.77
N ILE A 75 24.42 9.93 4.57
CA ILE A 75 25.55 9.92 3.62
C ILE A 75 26.16 11.29 3.36
N GLY A 76 25.64 12.33 4.04
CA GLY A 76 26.27 13.64 4.05
C GLY A 76 26.20 14.42 2.73
N PHE A 77 25.12 14.23 1.94
CA PHE A 77 24.85 15.08 0.78
C PHE A 77 23.68 16.03 1.05
N HIS A 78 23.53 17.03 0.21
CA HIS A 78 22.45 18.00 0.37
C HIS A 78 21.81 18.32 -0.98
N LEU A 79 20.47 18.28 -1.01
CA LEU A 79 19.65 18.77 -2.12
C LEU A 79 19.11 20.16 -1.77
N SER A 80 19.27 21.12 -2.67
CA SER A 80 18.54 22.39 -2.55
C SER A 80 17.03 22.12 -2.68
N ASP A 81 16.20 23.08 -2.24
CA ASP A 81 14.73 22.95 -2.33
C ASP A 81 14.27 22.66 -3.76
N THR A 82 14.90 23.29 -4.76
CA THR A 82 14.57 23.04 -6.17
C THR A 82 14.95 21.62 -6.62
N GLN A 83 16.11 21.11 -6.20
CA GLN A 83 16.55 19.75 -6.52
C GLN A 83 15.67 18.72 -5.84
N LEU A 84 15.33 18.94 -4.57
CA LEU A 84 14.42 18.08 -3.81
C LEU A 84 13.05 18.02 -4.47
N ALA A 85 12.50 19.18 -4.85
CA ALA A 85 11.22 19.23 -5.59
C ALA A 85 11.29 18.49 -6.94
N GLY A 86 12.43 18.60 -7.65
CA GLY A 86 12.67 17.88 -8.90
C GLY A 86 12.69 16.35 -8.69
N VAL A 87 13.43 15.87 -7.70
CA VAL A 87 13.47 14.43 -7.36
C VAL A 87 12.08 13.90 -7.02
N LEU A 88 11.34 14.63 -6.20
CA LEU A 88 9.96 14.22 -5.81
C LEU A 88 9.01 14.19 -7.03
N ALA A 89 9.10 15.20 -7.89
CA ALA A 89 8.28 15.27 -9.11
C ALA A 89 8.59 14.12 -10.08
N ASP A 90 9.86 13.79 -10.26
CA ASP A 90 10.30 12.70 -11.13
C ASP A 90 9.86 11.33 -10.60
N VAL A 91 10.00 11.09 -9.29
CA VAL A 91 9.52 9.85 -8.64
C VAL A 91 8.00 9.73 -8.79
N GLU A 92 7.26 10.81 -8.52
CA GLU A 92 5.80 10.84 -8.67
C GLU A 92 5.38 10.60 -10.12
N HIS A 93 6.06 11.23 -11.09
CA HIS A 93 5.80 11.04 -12.51
C HIS A 93 6.05 9.60 -12.95
N ASP A 94 7.18 9.00 -12.58
CA ASP A 94 7.50 7.63 -12.96
C ASP A 94 6.51 6.65 -12.31
N CYS A 95 6.20 6.80 -11.03
CA CYS A 95 5.17 6.00 -10.37
C CYS A 95 3.82 6.14 -11.06
N ALA A 96 3.41 7.37 -11.40
CA ALA A 96 2.16 7.62 -12.11
C ALA A 96 2.11 7.03 -13.53
N THR A 97 3.27 6.89 -14.21
CA THR A 97 3.30 6.51 -15.64
C THR A 97 3.83 5.11 -15.93
N GLN A 98 4.56 4.48 -14.99
CA GLN A 98 5.27 3.21 -15.25
C GLN A 98 4.86 2.06 -14.32
N SER A 99 4.19 2.33 -13.18
CA SER A 99 3.77 1.28 -12.25
C SER A 99 2.83 0.27 -12.91
N GLN A 100 3.00 -1.00 -12.56
CA GLN A 100 2.22 -2.12 -13.06
C GLN A 100 1.29 -2.66 -11.97
N PRO A 101 0.24 -3.42 -12.30
CA PRO A 101 -0.53 -4.11 -11.29
C PRO A 101 0.34 -5.13 -10.54
N VAL A 102 0.13 -5.27 -9.26
CA VAL A 102 0.77 -6.33 -8.48
C VAL A 102 0.40 -7.68 -9.10
N PRO A 103 1.38 -8.58 -9.34
CA PRO A 103 1.11 -9.86 -9.97
C PRO A 103 0.03 -10.67 -9.26
N GLY A 104 -0.99 -11.10 -9.99
CA GLY A 104 -2.11 -11.90 -9.47
C GLY A 104 -3.26 -11.10 -8.85
N ILE A 105 -3.13 -9.78 -8.62
CA ILE A 105 -4.17 -8.98 -7.96
C ILE A 105 -5.48 -8.93 -8.76
N ALA A 106 -5.42 -8.83 -10.08
CA ALA A 106 -6.62 -8.81 -10.94
C ALA A 106 -7.43 -10.11 -10.79
N ASN A 107 -6.74 -11.26 -10.77
CA ASN A 107 -7.39 -12.56 -10.57
C ASN A 107 -8.00 -12.65 -9.16
N LEU A 108 -7.29 -12.23 -8.13
CA LEU A 108 -7.79 -12.18 -6.77
C LEU A 108 -9.08 -11.36 -6.70
N LEU A 109 -9.06 -10.13 -7.20
CA LEU A 109 -10.23 -9.24 -7.14
C LEU A 109 -11.43 -9.78 -7.92
N ALA A 110 -11.19 -10.50 -9.03
CA ALA A 110 -12.26 -11.14 -9.82
C ALA A 110 -12.92 -12.32 -9.12
N THR A 111 -12.22 -13.00 -8.21
CA THR A 111 -12.80 -14.14 -7.44
C THR A 111 -13.62 -13.68 -6.24
N LEU A 112 -13.53 -12.43 -5.84
CA LEU A 112 -14.20 -11.89 -4.64
C LEU A 112 -15.44 -11.09 -5.05
N PRO A 113 -16.66 -11.57 -4.72
CA PRO A 113 -17.90 -10.88 -5.08
C PRO A 113 -18.24 -9.67 -4.19
N GLN A 114 -17.51 -9.49 -3.07
CA GLN A 114 -17.78 -8.43 -2.09
C GLN A 114 -17.59 -7.04 -2.69
N PRO A 115 -18.38 -6.03 -2.27
CA PRO A 115 -18.12 -4.63 -2.60
C PRO A 115 -16.71 -4.21 -2.13
N LYS A 116 -16.03 -3.44 -2.96
CA LYS A 116 -14.63 -3.08 -2.77
C LYS A 116 -14.42 -1.57 -2.82
N ALA A 117 -13.41 -1.09 -2.07
CA ALA A 117 -12.95 0.29 -2.13
C ALA A 117 -11.43 0.35 -2.16
N VAL A 118 -10.91 1.47 -2.64
CA VAL A 118 -9.50 1.86 -2.51
C VAL A 118 -9.39 2.97 -1.46
N ALA A 119 -8.39 2.89 -0.59
CA ALA A 119 -8.07 3.94 0.39
C ALA A 119 -6.54 4.15 0.41
N SER A 120 -6.07 5.31 -0.08
CA SER A 120 -4.64 5.57 -0.29
C SER A 120 -4.21 6.95 0.19
N ASN A 121 -2.93 7.10 0.54
CA ASN A 121 -2.27 8.40 0.78
C ASN A 121 -1.92 9.15 -0.50
N SER A 122 -2.11 8.55 -1.68
CA SER A 122 -1.89 9.17 -2.98
C SER A 122 -3.05 10.07 -3.38
N SER A 123 -2.79 11.05 -4.26
CA SER A 123 -3.84 11.91 -4.81
C SER A 123 -4.83 11.12 -5.66
N ARG A 124 -6.11 11.51 -5.65
CA ARG A 124 -7.14 10.84 -6.46
C ARG A 124 -6.77 10.71 -7.94
N PRO A 125 -6.28 11.77 -8.63
CA PRO A 125 -5.88 11.63 -10.04
C PRO A 125 -4.79 10.57 -10.25
N ARG A 126 -3.82 10.45 -9.32
CA ARG A 126 -2.79 9.41 -9.39
C ARG A 126 -3.38 8.01 -9.20
N ILE A 127 -4.22 7.81 -8.19
CA ILE A 127 -4.89 6.53 -7.93
C ILE A 127 -5.67 6.10 -9.19
N GLU A 128 -6.51 6.97 -9.73
CA GLU A 128 -7.34 6.66 -10.91
C GLU A 128 -6.49 6.38 -12.15
N ALA A 129 -5.41 7.14 -12.39
CA ALA A 129 -4.51 6.91 -13.52
C ALA A 129 -3.81 5.55 -13.41
N SER A 130 -3.32 5.18 -12.21
CA SER A 130 -2.67 3.90 -11.95
C SER A 130 -3.65 2.74 -12.10
N LEU A 131 -4.84 2.83 -11.52
CA LEU A 131 -5.88 1.80 -11.63
C LEU A 131 -6.39 1.65 -13.09
N ARG A 132 -6.54 2.74 -13.83
CA ARG A 132 -6.94 2.71 -15.24
C ARG A 132 -5.90 1.97 -16.09
N ARG A 133 -4.61 2.26 -15.89
CA ARG A 133 -3.53 1.58 -16.58
C ARG A 133 -3.48 0.09 -16.23
N ALA A 134 -3.71 -0.26 -14.97
CA ALA A 134 -3.75 -1.63 -14.49
C ALA A 134 -5.01 -2.41 -14.92
N GLY A 135 -6.01 -1.74 -15.54
CA GLY A 135 -7.30 -2.35 -15.87
C GLY A 135 -8.18 -2.65 -14.64
N LEU A 136 -7.93 -1.96 -13.52
CA LEU A 136 -8.60 -2.21 -12.23
C LEU A 136 -9.62 -1.12 -11.87
N LEU A 137 -9.70 -0.01 -12.61
CA LEU A 137 -10.53 1.14 -12.23
C LEU A 137 -12.01 0.75 -12.05
N ASP A 138 -12.56 -0.01 -12.99
CA ASP A 138 -13.98 -0.40 -12.98
C ASP A 138 -14.33 -1.37 -11.85
N VAL A 139 -13.35 -2.07 -11.28
CA VAL A 139 -13.54 -2.98 -10.14
C VAL A 139 -14.01 -2.23 -8.89
N PHE A 140 -13.56 -0.98 -8.74
CA PHE A 140 -13.85 -0.15 -7.57
C PHE A 140 -14.95 0.88 -7.84
N GLY A 141 -15.23 1.20 -9.10
CA GLY A 141 -16.25 2.18 -9.48
C GLY A 141 -16.05 3.53 -8.76
N PRO A 142 -17.07 4.06 -8.04
CA PRO A 142 -16.95 5.34 -7.35
C PRO A 142 -16.20 5.24 -6.00
N HIS A 143 -15.85 4.02 -5.54
CA HIS A 143 -15.31 3.79 -4.20
C HIS A 143 -13.78 3.94 -4.16
N ILE A 144 -13.29 5.12 -4.55
CA ILE A 144 -11.88 5.49 -4.51
C ILE A 144 -11.74 6.65 -3.51
N TYR A 145 -10.92 6.47 -2.48
CA TYR A 145 -10.73 7.43 -1.39
C TYR A 145 -9.27 7.83 -1.27
N SER A 146 -9.01 9.13 -1.39
CA SER A 146 -7.70 9.74 -1.25
C SER A 146 -7.58 10.42 0.11
N ALA A 147 -6.43 10.27 0.77
CA ALA A 147 -6.15 10.99 2.00
C ALA A 147 -6.03 12.52 1.79
N TYR A 148 -5.80 12.98 0.56
CA TYR A 148 -5.85 14.41 0.22
C TYR A 148 -7.25 15.01 0.34
N GLU A 149 -8.29 14.18 0.39
CA GLU A 149 -9.70 14.58 0.53
C GLU A 149 -10.22 14.38 1.97
N THR A 150 -9.31 14.02 2.89
CA THR A 150 -9.62 13.81 4.31
C THR A 150 -8.80 14.76 5.18
N PRO A 151 -9.22 15.03 6.43
CA PRO A 151 -8.51 15.96 7.30
C PRO A 151 -7.05 15.57 7.59
N ARG A 152 -6.75 14.27 7.69
CA ARG A 152 -5.43 13.77 8.06
C ARG A 152 -5.08 12.52 7.24
N PRO A 153 -3.84 12.42 6.72
CA PRO A 153 -3.38 11.22 6.03
C PRO A 153 -3.13 10.06 7.01
N LYS A 154 -2.94 8.83 6.48
CA LYS A 154 -2.42 7.72 7.27
C LYS A 154 -1.11 8.17 7.98
N PRO A 155 -0.90 7.87 9.26
CA PRO A 155 -1.57 6.83 10.07
C PRO A 155 -2.86 7.24 10.76
N ALA A 156 -3.45 8.43 10.46
CA ALA A 156 -4.78 8.75 10.96
C ALA A 156 -5.84 7.88 10.26
N PRO A 157 -6.97 7.55 10.93
CA PRO A 157 -7.97 6.61 10.42
C PRO A 157 -8.87 7.19 9.32
N ASP A 158 -8.75 8.47 9.02
CA ASP A 158 -9.73 9.28 8.31
C ASP A 158 -10.08 8.70 6.92
N VAL A 159 -9.11 8.31 6.11
CA VAL A 159 -9.34 7.76 4.77
C VAL A 159 -10.06 6.40 4.83
N TYR A 160 -9.77 5.57 5.82
CA TYR A 160 -10.45 4.29 6.00
C TYR A 160 -11.89 4.46 6.50
N LEU A 161 -12.12 5.42 7.40
CA LEU A 161 -13.46 5.77 7.84
C LEU A 161 -14.31 6.34 6.69
N ALA A 162 -13.71 7.16 5.82
CA ALA A 162 -14.36 7.65 4.60
C ALA A 162 -14.73 6.49 3.65
N ALA A 163 -13.84 5.51 3.48
CA ALA A 163 -14.10 4.33 2.66
C ALA A 163 -15.25 3.48 3.24
N CYS A 164 -15.26 3.24 4.55
CA CYS A 164 -16.37 2.54 5.22
C CYS A 164 -17.69 3.27 5.01
N ALA A 165 -17.71 4.59 5.24
CA ALA A 165 -18.92 5.41 5.08
C ALA A 165 -19.46 5.37 3.64
N GLY A 166 -18.56 5.47 2.64
CA GLY A 166 -18.94 5.41 1.24
C GLY A 166 -19.43 4.03 0.78
N LEU A 167 -18.98 2.96 1.43
CA LEU A 167 -19.51 1.60 1.22
C LEU A 167 -20.83 1.36 1.99
N GLY A 168 -21.25 2.28 2.84
CA GLY A 168 -22.40 2.08 3.74
C GLY A 168 -22.15 1.01 4.81
N ALA A 169 -20.88 0.80 5.19
CA ALA A 169 -20.44 -0.27 6.07
C ALA A 169 -19.89 0.28 7.39
N SER A 170 -20.08 -0.47 8.48
CA SER A 170 -19.34 -0.21 9.72
C SER A 170 -17.91 -0.76 9.62
N PRO A 171 -16.93 -0.19 10.35
CA PRO A 171 -15.56 -0.70 10.35
C PRO A 171 -15.44 -2.20 10.64
N ALA A 172 -16.26 -2.73 11.56
CA ALA A 172 -16.26 -4.15 11.90
C ALA A 172 -16.71 -5.08 10.76
N GLN A 173 -17.34 -4.54 9.72
CA GLN A 173 -17.76 -5.29 8.53
C GLN A 173 -16.73 -5.24 7.40
N CYS A 174 -15.63 -4.51 7.57
CA CYS A 174 -14.62 -4.30 6.55
C CYS A 174 -13.31 -5.03 6.89
N LEU A 175 -12.68 -5.61 5.87
CA LEU A 175 -11.32 -6.12 5.92
C LEU A 175 -10.44 -5.25 5.02
N VAL A 176 -9.23 -4.95 5.49
CA VAL A 176 -8.25 -4.15 4.74
C VAL A 176 -7.09 -5.03 4.29
N ILE A 177 -6.59 -4.80 3.08
CA ILE A 177 -5.26 -5.27 2.63
C ILE A 177 -4.33 -4.06 2.61
N GLU A 178 -3.17 -4.19 3.24
CA GLU A 178 -2.18 -3.14 3.42
C GLU A 178 -0.75 -3.67 3.37
N ASP A 179 0.18 -2.87 2.82
CA ASP A 179 1.60 -3.22 2.72
C ASP A 179 2.51 -2.37 3.63
N SER A 180 1.98 -1.30 4.22
CA SER A 180 2.74 -0.35 5.04
C SER A 180 2.33 -0.37 6.52
N ASP A 181 3.30 -0.17 7.42
CA ASP A 181 3.01 -0.04 8.85
C ASP A 181 2.17 1.21 9.18
N THR A 182 2.34 2.28 8.41
CA THR A 182 1.53 3.50 8.50
C THR A 182 0.07 3.22 8.18
N GLY A 183 -0.21 2.48 7.12
CA GLY A 183 -1.56 2.12 6.71
C GLY A 183 -2.19 1.08 7.63
N VAL A 184 -1.42 0.08 8.09
CA VAL A 184 -1.91 -0.87 9.09
C VAL A 184 -2.35 -0.15 10.36
N ARG A 185 -1.55 0.81 10.87
CA ARG A 185 -1.93 1.61 12.05
C ARG A 185 -3.20 2.43 11.81
N ALA A 186 -3.32 3.05 10.62
CA ALA A 186 -4.51 3.80 10.26
C ALA A 186 -5.78 2.94 10.24
N ALA A 187 -5.71 1.78 9.60
CA ALA A 187 -6.82 0.85 9.52
C ALA A 187 -7.20 0.28 10.90
N ARG A 188 -6.21 -0.06 11.74
CA ARG A 188 -6.43 -0.49 13.13
C ARG A 188 -7.05 0.60 13.98
N ALA A 189 -6.60 1.86 13.85
CA ALA A 189 -7.19 3.01 14.52
C ALA A 189 -8.65 3.27 14.11
N ALA A 190 -9.01 2.90 12.88
CA ALA A 190 -10.38 2.93 12.39
C ALA A 190 -11.24 1.74 12.86
N GLY A 191 -10.66 0.74 13.53
CA GLY A 191 -11.36 -0.44 14.03
C GLY A 191 -11.54 -1.56 13.00
N LEU A 192 -10.75 -1.57 11.92
CA LEU A 192 -10.82 -2.57 10.86
C LEU A 192 -9.93 -3.80 11.16
N ILE A 193 -10.29 -4.92 10.52
CA ILE A 193 -9.42 -6.10 10.42
C ILE A 193 -8.42 -5.85 9.29
N VAL A 194 -7.13 -6.12 9.54
CA VAL A 194 -6.08 -5.85 8.55
C VAL A 194 -5.31 -7.12 8.23
N PHE A 195 -5.23 -7.43 6.95
CA PHE A 195 -4.29 -8.39 6.38
C PHE A 195 -3.15 -7.62 5.72
N GLY A 196 -1.92 -7.93 6.12
CA GLY A 196 -0.72 -7.36 5.53
C GLY A 196 -0.34 -8.11 4.24
N PHE A 197 0.18 -7.39 3.26
CA PHE A 197 0.76 -7.95 2.06
C PHE A 197 2.19 -7.46 1.88
N ALA A 198 3.15 -8.38 1.82
CA ALA A 198 4.58 -8.09 1.65
C ALA A 198 5.16 -8.77 0.40
N GLY A 199 4.29 -9.10 -0.58
CA GLY A 199 4.69 -9.87 -1.77
C GLY A 199 5.49 -9.09 -2.79
N VAL A 200 5.44 -7.76 -2.76
CA VAL A 200 6.26 -6.87 -3.62
C VAL A 200 7.39 -6.18 -2.86
N ALA A 201 7.48 -6.38 -1.55
CA ALA A 201 8.54 -5.78 -0.75
C ALA A 201 9.89 -6.38 -1.09
N HIS A 202 10.93 -5.55 -1.22
CA HIS A 202 12.31 -5.99 -1.49
C HIS A 202 12.87 -6.87 -0.36
N MET A 203 12.43 -6.64 0.87
CA MET A 203 12.79 -7.45 2.05
C MET A 203 11.54 -8.03 2.72
N PRO A 204 10.91 -9.08 2.17
CA PRO A 204 9.60 -9.58 2.63
C PRO A 204 9.58 -9.99 4.10
N ALA A 205 10.67 -10.56 4.62
CA ALA A 205 10.76 -10.96 6.03
C ALA A 205 10.74 -9.75 6.97
N VAL A 206 11.43 -8.66 6.62
CA VAL A 206 11.44 -7.41 7.40
C VAL A 206 10.08 -6.72 7.33
N ALA A 207 9.51 -6.63 6.13
CA ALA A 207 8.17 -6.08 5.93
C ALA A 207 7.12 -6.86 6.72
N THR A 208 7.18 -8.20 6.71
CA THR A 208 6.29 -9.05 7.51
C THR A 208 6.36 -8.71 9.00
N GLN A 209 7.56 -8.57 9.57
CA GLN A 209 7.72 -8.22 10.97
C GLN A 209 7.16 -6.82 11.29
N ARG A 210 7.41 -5.85 10.43
CA ARG A 210 6.89 -4.47 10.57
C ARG A 210 5.36 -4.44 10.55
N LEU A 211 4.73 -5.12 9.59
CA LEU A 211 3.28 -5.18 9.44
C LEU A 211 2.61 -5.87 10.64
N LEU A 212 3.18 -6.98 11.13
CA LEU A 212 2.70 -7.65 12.35
C LEU A 212 2.83 -6.75 13.59
N ALA A 213 3.98 -6.08 13.74
CA ALA A 213 4.21 -5.15 14.86
C ALA A 213 3.28 -3.92 14.80
N ALA A 214 2.85 -3.50 13.60
CA ALA A 214 1.87 -2.44 13.41
C ALA A 214 0.43 -2.88 13.72
N GLY A 215 0.15 -4.19 13.83
CA GLY A 215 -1.13 -4.75 14.21
C GLY A 215 -1.88 -5.47 13.08
N ALA A 216 -1.21 -5.82 11.98
CA ALA A 216 -1.79 -6.72 10.99
C ALA A 216 -2.09 -8.08 11.64
N ARG A 217 -3.26 -8.64 11.34
CA ARG A 217 -3.68 -9.93 11.89
C ARG A 217 -2.92 -11.10 11.27
N HIS A 218 -2.72 -11.04 9.96
CA HIS A 218 -1.93 -11.97 9.17
C HIS A 218 -1.13 -11.17 8.14
N VAL A 219 0.00 -11.71 7.71
CA VAL A 219 0.80 -11.12 6.62
C VAL A 219 1.09 -12.21 5.59
N PHE A 220 0.89 -11.86 4.33
CA PHE A 220 1.08 -12.73 3.17
C PHE A 220 2.17 -12.17 2.27
N THR A 221 3.02 -13.05 1.76
CA THR A 221 4.05 -12.75 0.76
C THR A 221 3.71 -13.33 -0.61
N ASP A 222 2.59 -14.07 -0.69
CA ASP A 222 2.10 -14.71 -1.90
C ASP A 222 0.62 -14.34 -2.12
N MET A 223 0.29 -13.92 -3.35
CA MET A 223 -1.05 -13.44 -3.71
C MET A 223 -2.09 -14.57 -3.68
N ARG A 224 -1.69 -15.81 -3.95
CA ARG A 224 -2.61 -16.96 -3.90
C ARG A 224 -2.97 -17.28 -2.45
N ALA A 225 -1.98 -17.32 -1.56
CA ALA A 225 -2.23 -17.53 -0.13
C ALA A 225 -3.14 -16.43 0.46
N LEU A 226 -2.96 -15.17 0.03
CA LEU A 226 -3.86 -14.08 0.39
C LEU A 226 -5.28 -14.31 -0.15
N ALA A 227 -5.42 -14.74 -1.41
CA ALA A 227 -6.72 -15.02 -2.02
C ALA A 227 -7.48 -16.12 -1.27
N ASP A 228 -6.81 -17.22 -0.91
CA ASP A 228 -7.37 -18.34 -0.16
C ASP A 228 -7.84 -17.87 1.23
N ALA A 229 -7.03 -17.07 1.91
CA ALA A 229 -7.36 -16.50 3.21
C ALA A 229 -8.56 -15.55 3.14
N LEU A 230 -8.63 -14.68 2.13
CA LEU A 230 -9.77 -13.78 1.92
C LEU A 230 -11.06 -14.53 1.64
N THR A 231 -10.99 -15.54 0.77
CA THR A 231 -12.15 -16.37 0.42
C THR A 231 -12.71 -17.10 1.65
N SER A 232 -11.84 -17.53 2.57
CA SER A 232 -12.28 -18.19 3.80
C SER A 232 -12.73 -17.23 4.90
N THR A 233 -12.32 -15.95 4.83
CA THR A 233 -12.56 -14.95 5.87
C THR A 233 -13.75 -14.05 5.58
N LEU A 234 -13.96 -13.68 4.31
CA LEU A 234 -15.03 -12.78 3.90
C LEU A 234 -16.39 -13.54 3.85
N ALA A 235 -17.43 -12.88 4.35
CA ALA A 235 -18.78 -13.39 4.24
C ALA A 235 -19.24 -13.43 2.78
N THR A 236 -19.99 -14.46 2.41
CA THR A 236 -20.69 -14.47 1.12
C THR A 236 -21.69 -13.30 1.10
N PRO A 237 -21.75 -12.49 0.03
CA PRO A 237 -22.76 -11.45 -0.11
C PRO A 237 -24.17 -12.07 -0.04
N ALA A 238 -25.09 -11.36 0.63
CA ALA A 238 -26.50 -11.77 0.72
C ALA A 238 -27.21 -11.55 -0.62
#